data_278d6f07faf280ea9d5f578cf4ecffaa
#
_entry.id   278d6f07faf280ea9d5f578cf4ecffaa
#
_cell.length_a   1.000
_cell.length_b   1.000
_cell.length_c   1.000
_cell.angle_alpha   90.00
_cell.angle_beta   90.00
_cell.angle_gamma   90.00
#
_symmetry.space_group_name_H-M   'P 1'
#
loop_
_entity.id
_entity.type
_entity.pdbx_description
1 polymer ?
#
loop_
_entity_poly.entity_id
_entity_poly.type
_entity_poly.pdbx_seq_one_letter_code
_entity_poly.pdbx_strand_id
1 'polypeptide(L)'
;MRIEATGILGHSKINTKKACYTFSSFIVLSHGTLLAAARCGDNKDSELETVEFFFSTDEGENWSSPITPFKEIIFDNKKGTLKLCYFTEISSSHLLAAFLWIDRSAHPGKELFNVETEGCLPMKVLLTDSYDQGKTWGKLRSVEMPDEIGPPSLTNPVMKLQDGTLLTSIENNKHYLDKSKWKQKAVFLSSTDNGKNWSSPFLAAGDEEGRIFNWDLRSGVDKDGHISTFSWTYDSLKEKFLNIHQRISSDGGQTWSLPKDLKFADQASHPALLQDGSIVLAWVDRFKSQTIKARLAKNLHSDFDYSSEITIFSQNIVENNKDNNLGELLADMGIWNFGLPFADALPSGKILIFYYAGSKNQMNLHWSRLTI
;
A
#
# COMPACT_ATOMS: atom_id res chain seq x y z
N MET A 1 5.04 -22.79 -6.78
CA MET A 1 5.81 -21.86 -5.88
C MET A 1 6.16 -22.53 -4.58
N ARG A 2 7.28 -22.15 -3.94
CA ARG A 2 7.68 -22.60 -2.58
C ARG A 2 8.35 -21.46 -1.81
N ILE A 3 8.22 -21.46 -0.49
CA ILE A 3 8.98 -20.57 0.39
C ILE A 3 10.42 -21.08 0.45
N GLU A 4 11.38 -20.22 0.15
CA GLU A 4 12.80 -20.52 0.23
C GLU A 4 13.41 -20.05 1.56
N ALA A 5 13.04 -18.84 1.99
CA ALA A 5 13.54 -18.23 3.21
C ALA A 5 12.49 -17.29 3.81
N THR A 6 12.60 -17.06 5.11
CA THR A 6 11.77 -16.09 5.86
C THR A 6 12.62 -15.38 6.88
N GLY A 7 12.20 -14.17 7.26
CA GLY A 7 12.89 -13.42 8.28
C GLY A 7 12.07 -12.26 8.83
N ILE A 8 12.69 -11.48 9.70
CA ILE A 8 12.12 -10.27 10.30
C ILE A 8 13.02 -9.09 9.94
N LEU A 9 12.45 -8.07 9.31
CA LEU A 9 13.14 -6.83 8.99
C LEU A 9 13.04 -5.83 10.16
N GLY A 10 11.83 -5.55 10.63
CA GLY A 10 11.56 -4.64 11.73
C GLY A 10 11.22 -5.39 13.02
N HIS A 11 12.17 -5.41 13.96
CA HIS A 11 11.97 -6.01 15.29
C HIS A 11 11.29 -5.01 16.21
N SER A 12 10.04 -5.27 16.54
CA SER A 12 9.28 -4.44 17.48
C SER A 12 9.78 -4.60 18.92
N LYS A 13 9.60 -3.52 19.70
CA LYS A 13 9.96 -3.47 21.13
C LYS A 13 8.76 -3.03 21.94
N ILE A 14 8.16 -3.94 22.70
CA ILE A 14 7.00 -3.68 23.58
C ILE A 14 7.24 -2.44 24.45
N ASN A 15 6.20 -1.65 24.67
CA ASN A 15 6.20 -0.44 25.49
C ASN A 15 7.20 0.64 25.04
N THR A 16 7.47 0.69 23.75
CA THR A 16 8.28 1.75 23.14
C THR A 16 7.59 2.35 21.92
N LYS A 17 8.13 3.46 21.40
CA LYS A 17 7.71 4.05 20.12
C LYS A 17 7.91 3.14 18.91
N LYS A 18 8.48 1.95 19.09
CA LYS A 18 8.73 0.93 18.07
C LYS A 18 8.02 -0.39 18.40
N ALA A 19 6.87 -0.33 19.06
CA ALA A 19 6.11 -1.53 19.39
C ALA A 19 5.39 -2.12 18.18
N CYS A 20 5.13 -1.32 17.15
CA CYS A 20 4.31 -1.73 16.02
C CYS A 20 4.93 -1.30 14.68
N TYR A 21 5.33 -2.28 13.85
CA TYR A 21 5.73 -2.09 12.45
C TYR A 21 4.59 -2.48 11.52
N THR A 22 4.25 -1.59 10.56
CA THR A 22 3.21 -1.79 9.55
C THR A 22 3.53 -1.01 8.27
N PHE A 23 2.66 -1.06 7.25
CA PHE A 23 2.76 -0.27 6.02
C PHE A 23 4.15 -0.32 5.40
N SER A 24 4.61 -1.53 5.12
CA SER A 24 5.90 -1.76 4.49
C SER A 24 5.82 -1.71 2.98
N SER A 25 6.92 -1.29 2.38
CA SER A 25 7.17 -1.34 0.95
C SER A 25 8.66 -1.53 0.68
N PHE A 26 9.01 -1.89 -0.52
CA PHE A 26 10.40 -1.86 -0.98
C PHE A 26 10.46 -1.65 -2.49
N ILE A 27 11.63 -1.30 -2.97
CA ILE A 27 11.97 -1.24 -4.39
C ILE A 27 13.30 -1.97 -4.61
N VAL A 28 13.40 -2.62 -5.75
CA VAL A 28 14.67 -3.14 -6.27
C VAL A 28 15.25 -2.08 -7.20
N LEU A 29 16.37 -1.48 -6.80
CA LEU A 29 17.04 -0.48 -7.61
C LEU A 29 17.75 -1.12 -8.81
N SER A 30 17.90 -0.39 -9.90
CA SER A 30 18.49 -0.90 -11.16
C SER A 30 19.88 -1.52 -11.01
N HIS A 31 20.63 -1.16 -9.95
CA HIS A 31 21.94 -1.73 -9.61
C HIS A 31 21.86 -2.89 -8.60
N GLY A 32 20.66 -3.41 -8.29
CA GLY A 32 20.43 -4.59 -7.48
C GLY A 32 20.26 -4.37 -5.97
N THR A 33 20.50 -3.17 -5.45
CA THR A 33 20.23 -2.86 -4.04
C THR A 33 18.72 -2.77 -3.79
N LEU A 34 18.25 -3.33 -2.67
CA LEU A 34 16.90 -3.11 -2.19
C LEU A 34 16.87 -1.93 -1.23
N LEU A 35 15.89 -1.07 -1.40
CA LEU A 35 15.54 -0.01 -0.46
C LEU A 35 14.13 -0.28 0.05
N ALA A 36 14.00 -0.50 1.35
CA ALA A 36 12.73 -0.77 2.00
C ALA A 36 12.32 0.38 2.93
N ALA A 37 11.03 0.57 3.07
CA ALA A 37 10.42 1.46 4.04
C ALA A 37 9.44 0.70 4.93
N ALA A 38 9.38 1.07 6.19
CA ALA A 38 8.38 0.58 7.12
C ALA A 38 7.95 1.68 8.09
N ARG A 39 6.66 1.79 8.30
CA ARG A 39 6.12 2.64 9.35
C ARG A 39 6.34 1.96 10.70
N CYS A 40 6.78 2.69 11.71
CA CYS A 40 6.81 2.24 13.10
C CYS A 40 6.19 3.26 14.04
N GLY A 41 5.58 2.77 15.13
CA GLY A 41 4.92 3.56 16.16
C GLY A 41 4.70 2.71 17.42
N ASP A 42 4.10 3.30 18.45
CA ASP A 42 3.72 2.58 19.67
C ASP A 42 2.47 1.70 19.48
N ASN A 43 1.65 2.01 18.46
CA ASN A 43 0.49 1.25 18.02
C ASN A 43 0.27 1.47 16.51
N LYS A 44 -0.83 0.95 15.93
CA LYS A 44 -1.12 1.07 14.50
C LYS A 44 -1.61 2.45 14.05
N ASP A 45 -2.10 3.27 14.95
CA ASP A 45 -2.54 4.65 14.68
C ASP A 45 -1.89 5.60 15.68
N SER A 46 -0.58 5.65 15.65
CA SER A 46 0.25 6.38 16.61
C SER A 46 0.42 7.85 16.19
N GLU A 47 0.25 8.76 17.13
CA GLU A 47 0.66 10.17 16.98
C GLU A 47 2.19 10.34 17.02
N LEU A 48 2.92 9.27 17.32
CA LEU A 48 4.39 9.21 17.42
C LEU A 48 5.01 8.38 16.29
N GLU A 49 4.21 8.03 15.28
CA GLU A 49 4.68 7.21 14.17
C GLU A 49 5.70 7.92 13.30
N THR A 50 6.59 7.13 12.73
CA THR A 50 7.59 7.57 11.75
C THR A 50 7.82 6.46 10.73
N VAL A 51 8.53 6.78 9.65
CA VAL A 51 8.96 5.81 8.64
C VAL A 51 10.46 5.59 8.75
N GLU A 52 10.85 4.33 8.81
CA GLU A 52 12.24 3.87 8.80
C GLU A 52 12.59 3.26 7.45
N PHE A 53 13.83 3.50 7.00
CA PHE A 53 14.37 2.94 5.76
C PHE A 53 15.46 1.91 6.08
N PHE A 54 15.53 0.88 5.24
CA PHE A 54 16.48 -0.22 5.34
C PHE A 54 17.06 -0.51 3.96
N PHE A 55 18.33 -0.92 3.93
CA PHE A 55 19.01 -1.30 2.69
C PHE A 55 19.45 -2.77 2.75
N SER A 56 19.39 -3.44 1.60
CA SER A 56 19.95 -4.78 1.42
C SER A 56 20.67 -4.86 0.07
N THR A 57 21.80 -5.56 0.03
CA THR A 57 22.59 -5.83 -1.19
C THR A 57 22.66 -7.29 -1.55
N ASP A 58 21.88 -8.14 -0.86
CA ASP A 58 21.87 -9.60 -0.98
C ASP A 58 20.46 -10.17 -1.09
N GLU A 59 19.60 -9.48 -1.87
CA GLU A 59 18.21 -9.87 -2.12
C GLU A 59 17.37 -10.08 -0.83
N GLY A 60 17.65 -9.27 0.19
CA GLY A 60 16.87 -9.24 1.42
C GLY A 60 17.28 -10.30 2.46
N GLU A 61 18.43 -10.96 2.32
CA GLU A 61 18.95 -11.87 3.37
C GLU A 61 19.42 -11.09 4.58
N ASN A 62 20.18 -10.03 4.34
CA ASN A 62 20.66 -9.13 5.39
C ASN A 62 20.23 -7.68 5.11
N TRP A 63 19.90 -6.99 6.19
CA TRP A 63 19.41 -5.63 6.14
C TRP A 63 20.26 -4.71 7.01
N SER A 64 20.45 -3.48 6.57
CA SER A 64 21.11 -2.44 7.36
C SER A 64 20.34 -2.14 8.65
N SER A 65 21.01 -1.49 9.60
CA SER A 65 20.29 -0.80 10.67
C SER A 65 19.35 0.24 10.08
N PRO A 66 18.15 0.45 10.69
CA PRO A 66 17.19 1.41 10.20
C PRO A 66 17.70 2.85 10.28
N ILE A 67 17.42 3.64 9.25
CA ILE A 67 17.58 5.08 9.27
C ILE A 67 16.21 5.76 9.26
N THR A 68 16.09 6.89 9.94
CA THR A 68 14.88 7.72 9.97
C THR A 68 15.20 9.05 9.30
N PRO A 69 14.95 9.18 7.98
CA PRO A 69 15.34 10.38 7.24
C PRO A 69 14.53 11.62 7.65
N PHE A 70 13.30 11.41 8.13
CA PHE A 70 12.38 12.46 8.56
C PHE A 70 11.93 12.20 9.99
N LYS A 71 12.50 12.89 10.98
CA LYS A 71 12.24 12.64 12.42
C LYS A 71 11.02 13.39 12.95
N GLU A 72 10.85 14.63 12.53
CA GLU A 72 9.70 15.47 12.88
C GLU A 72 9.17 16.12 11.62
N ILE A 73 7.89 15.94 11.36
CA ILE A 73 7.26 16.46 10.15
C ILE A 73 6.32 17.60 10.52
N ILE A 74 6.82 18.80 10.22
CA ILE A 74 6.00 20.02 10.16
C ILE A 74 5.81 20.34 8.68
N PHE A 75 4.59 20.31 8.21
CA PHE A 75 4.23 20.68 6.85
C PHE A 75 3.12 21.72 6.88
N ASP A 76 3.27 22.82 6.12
CA ASP A 76 2.37 23.99 6.15
C ASP A 76 2.11 24.52 7.58
N ASN A 77 3.15 24.60 8.41
CA ASN A 77 3.08 25.00 9.83
C ASN A 77 2.22 24.11 10.73
N LYS A 78 1.90 22.90 10.29
CA LYS A 78 1.11 21.92 11.02
C LYS A 78 1.95 20.71 11.39
N LYS A 79 1.81 20.24 12.63
CA LYS A 79 2.47 19.03 13.09
C LYS A 79 1.68 17.80 12.61
N GLY A 80 2.39 16.86 12.02
CA GLY A 80 1.81 15.62 11.55
C GLY A 80 2.76 14.45 11.62
N THR A 81 2.33 13.32 11.07
CA THR A 81 3.07 12.06 11.05
C THR A 81 3.11 11.47 9.64
N LEU A 82 4.11 10.64 9.36
CA LEU A 82 4.20 9.88 8.11
C LEU A 82 3.65 8.47 8.34
N LYS A 83 2.57 8.12 7.62
CA LYS A 83 1.87 6.83 7.74
C LYS A 83 2.52 5.72 6.93
N LEU A 84 3.11 6.04 5.78
CA LEU A 84 3.74 5.10 4.86
C LEU A 84 4.70 5.83 3.93
N CYS A 85 5.51 5.04 3.23
CA CYS A 85 6.37 5.52 2.13
C CYS A 85 6.40 4.48 1.02
N TYR A 86 6.34 4.95 -0.22
CA TYR A 86 6.60 4.17 -1.43
C TYR A 86 7.72 4.81 -2.24
N PHE A 87 8.50 3.99 -2.94
CA PHE A 87 9.61 4.45 -3.76
C PHE A 87 9.36 4.19 -5.24
N THR A 88 9.92 5.05 -6.08
CA THR A 88 9.92 4.90 -7.56
C THR A 88 11.28 5.31 -8.09
N GLU A 89 11.94 4.45 -8.85
CA GLU A 89 13.18 4.79 -9.54
C GLU A 89 12.86 5.50 -10.86
N ILE A 90 13.06 6.82 -10.88
CA ILE A 90 12.87 7.65 -12.08
C ILE A 90 14.02 7.39 -13.08
N SER A 91 15.25 7.30 -12.56
CA SER A 91 16.45 6.88 -13.27
C SER A 91 17.44 6.27 -12.27
N SER A 92 18.52 5.65 -12.74
CA SER A 92 19.57 5.07 -11.88
C SER A 92 20.19 6.04 -10.88
N SER A 93 20.02 7.36 -11.08
CA SER A 93 20.51 8.43 -10.21
C SER A 93 19.40 9.25 -9.57
N HIS A 94 18.12 8.92 -9.79
CA HIS A 94 16.99 9.70 -9.28
C HIS A 94 15.90 8.79 -8.73
N LEU A 95 15.67 8.86 -7.43
CA LEU A 95 14.56 8.21 -6.74
C LEU A 95 13.52 9.25 -6.33
N LEU A 96 12.28 8.90 -6.46
CA LEU A 96 11.12 9.60 -5.90
C LEU A 96 10.58 8.79 -4.71
N ALA A 97 10.37 9.43 -3.58
CA ALA A 97 9.63 8.86 -2.46
C ALA A 97 8.29 9.56 -2.30
N ALA A 98 7.23 8.79 -2.15
CA ALA A 98 5.87 9.26 -1.91
C ALA A 98 5.40 8.83 -0.52
N PHE A 99 4.96 9.79 0.29
CA PHE A 99 4.49 9.56 1.66
C PHE A 99 3.02 9.93 1.80
N LEU A 100 2.32 9.23 2.68
CA LEU A 100 1.07 9.71 3.22
C LEU A 100 1.35 10.42 4.55
N TRP A 101 1.09 11.73 4.59
CA TRP A 101 1.21 12.56 5.78
C TRP A 101 -0.17 12.82 6.39
N ILE A 102 -0.27 12.73 7.71
CA ILE A 102 -1.49 12.95 8.47
C ILE A 102 -1.33 14.20 9.34
N ASP A 103 -2.24 15.17 9.21
CA ASP A 103 -2.31 16.33 10.10
C ASP A 103 -2.89 15.91 11.44
N ARG A 104 -2.03 15.76 12.46
CA ARG A 104 -2.42 15.42 13.83
C ARG A 104 -2.85 16.64 14.64
N SER A 105 -2.65 17.85 14.12
CA SER A 105 -3.01 19.09 14.81
C SER A 105 -4.47 19.51 14.60
N ALA A 106 -5.11 19.04 13.53
CA ALA A 106 -6.49 19.41 13.20
C ALA A 106 -7.51 18.85 14.20
N HIS A 107 -7.28 17.63 14.71
CA HIS A 107 -8.13 16.96 15.69
C HIS A 107 -7.25 16.21 16.71
N PRO A 108 -6.65 16.91 17.69
CA PRO A 108 -5.71 16.30 18.64
C PRO A 108 -6.32 15.16 19.44
N GLY A 109 -5.57 14.05 19.60
CA GLY A 109 -6.00 12.86 20.33
C GLY A 109 -7.10 12.05 19.66
N LYS A 110 -7.44 12.33 18.39
CA LYS A 110 -8.44 11.58 17.64
C LYS A 110 -7.78 10.52 16.76
N GLU A 111 -8.48 9.40 16.60
CA GLU A 111 -8.10 8.33 15.68
C GLU A 111 -8.15 8.80 14.23
N LEU A 112 -7.43 8.11 13.35
CA LEU A 112 -7.36 8.44 11.92
C LEU A 112 -8.76 8.46 11.28
N PHE A 113 -9.59 7.49 11.60
CA PHE A 113 -10.98 7.41 11.10
C PHE A 113 -11.97 7.71 12.21
N ASN A 114 -13.00 8.46 11.87
CA ASN A 114 -14.10 8.77 12.77
C ASN A 114 -15.19 7.71 12.63
N VAL A 115 -15.43 6.95 13.68
CA VAL A 115 -16.44 5.85 13.71
C VAL A 115 -17.85 6.32 13.33
N GLU A 116 -18.22 7.57 13.73
CA GLU A 116 -19.58 8.09 13.50
C GLU A 116 -19.82 8.59 12.08
N THR A 117 -18.77 9.11 11.43
CA THR A 117 -18.89 9.77 10.13
C THR A 117 -18.22 9.00 9.00
N GLU A 118 -17.38 8.00 9.29
CA GLU A 118 -16.49 7.32 8.35
C GLU A 118 -15.46 8.27 7.70
N GLY A 119 -15.41 9.51 8.14
CA GLY A 119 -14.44 10.50 7.70
C GLY A 119 -13.07 10.27 8.32
N CYS A 120 -12.02 10.84 7.73
CA CYS A 120 -10.67 10.72 8.26
C CYS A 120 -10.01 12.07 8.52
N LEU A 121 -8.95 12.04 9.34
CA LEU A 121 -8.10 13.20 9.59
C LEU A 121 -7.60 13.79 8.27
N PRO A 122 -7.32 15.10 8.21
CA PRO A 122 -6.73 15.69 7.03
C PRO A 122 -5.41 15.01 6.68
N MET A 123 -5.26 14.64 5.41
CA MET A 123 -4.07 13.96 4.88
C MET A 123 -3.55 14.68 3.65
N LYS A 124 -2.27 14.50 3.36
CA LYS A 124 -1.63 14.95 2.12
C LYS A 124 -0.69 13.87 1.59
N VAL A 125 -0.58 13.78 0.28
CA VAL A 125 0.50 13.04 -0.38
C VAL A 125 1.70 13.98 -0.49
N LEU A 126 2.82 13.59 0.14
CA LEU A 126 4.06 14.35 0.08
C LEU A 126 5.10 13.59 -0.74
N LEU A 127 5.79 14.31 -1.59
CA LEU A 127 6.86 13.79 -2.44
C LEU A 127 8.21 14.38 -2.04
N THR A 128 9.27 13.61 -2.25
CA THR A 128 10.66 14.09 -2.15
C THR A 128 11.56 13.29 -3.08
N ASP A 129 12.68 13.87 -3.43
CA ASP A 129 13.65 13.29 -4.35
C ASP A 129 14.97 12.95 -3.64
N SER A 130 15.60 11.87 -4.09
CA SER A 130 16.97 11.50 -3.76
C SER A 130 17.78 11.33 -5.04
N TYR A 131 19.01 11.84 -5.04
CA TYR A 131 19.96 11.75 -6.16
C TYR A 131 21.23 10.97 -5.80
N ASP A 132 21.20 10.26 -4.67
CA ASP A 132 22.29 9.46 -4.13
C ASP A 132 21.84 8.06 -3.70
N GLN A 133 20.86 7.51 -4.42
CA GLN A 133 20.31 6.16 -4.22
C GLN A 133 19.60 5.99 -2.85
N GLY A 134 18.92 7.04 -2.39
CA GLY A 134 18.12 6.99 -1.16
C GLY A 134 18.89 7.25 0.13
N LYS A 135 20.17 7.68 0.05
CA LYS A 135 20.97 8.00 1.25
C LYS A 135 20.57 9.33 1.85
N THR A 136 20.31 10.33 1.00
CA THR A 136 19.79 11.65 1.41
C THR A 136 18.57 12.04 0.59
N TRP A 137 17.72 12.87 1.18
CA TRP A 137 16.43 13.25 0.61
C TRP A 137 16.25 14.76 0.64
N GLY A 138 15.59 15.28 -0.40
CA GLY A 138 15.28 16.69 -0.55
C GLY A 138 14.14 17.15 0.37
N LYS A 139 13.64 18.36 0.10
CA LYS A 139 12.48 18.90 0.80
C LYS A 139 11.20 18.18 0.38
N LEU A 140 10.30 17.99 1.34
CA LEU A 140 8.95 17.50 1.08
C LEU A 140 8.13 18.55 0.33
N ARG A 141 7.36 18.12 -0.67
CA ARG A 141 6.38 18.93 -1.42
C ARG A 141 5.06 18.19 -1.52
N SER A 142 3.92 18.89 -1.48
CA SER A 142 2.61 18.28 -1.63
C SER A 142 2.25 18.01 -3.09
N VAL A 143 1.48 16.95 -3.31
CA VAL A 143 0.68 16.78 -4.52
C VAL A 143 -0.65 17.49 -4.26
N GLU A 144 -0.93 18.52 -5.05
CA GLU A 144 -2.19 19.25 -4.92
C GLU A 144 -3.35 18.39 -5.40
N MET A 145 -4.43 18.37 -4.61
CA MET A 145 -5.63 17.60 -4.88
C MET A 145 -6.85 18.51 -4.94
N PRO A 146 -7.79 18.25 -5.86
CA PRO A 146 -9.08 18.92 -5.83
C PRO A 146 -9.87 18.59 -4.56
N ASP A 147 -10.68 19.54 -4.09
CA ASP A 147 -11.44 19.41 -2.83
C ASP A 147 -12.37 18.18 -2.80
N GLU A 148 -12.89 17.75 -3.96
CA GLU A 148 -13.77 16.58 -4.06
C GLU A 148 -13.06 15.25 -3.78
N ILE A 149 -11.74 15.21 -3.72
CA ILE A 149 -10.97 14.05 -3.28
C ILE A 149 -10.99 13.95 -1.75
N GLY A 150 -11.12 15.08 -1.05
CA GLY A 150 -10.99 15.14 0.39
C GLY A 150 -9.60 14.72 0.85
N PRO A 151 -9.45 14.20 2.06
CA PRO A 151 -8.17 13.65 2.52
C PRO A 151 -7.75 12.45 1.66
N PRO A 152 -6.66 12.53 0.86
CA PRO A 152 -6.27 11.46 -0.06
C PRO A 152 -5.68 10.26 0.67
N SER A 153 -6.04 9.03 0.30
CA SER A 153 -5.27 7.83 0.67
C SER A 153 -4.31 7.44 -0.44
N LEU A 154 -3.05 7.19 -0.08
CA LEU A 154 -2.02 6.68 -0.97
C LEU A 154 -1.81 5.20 -0.67
N THR A 155 -2.15 4.32 -1.61
CA THR A 155 -2.17 2.87 -1.39
C THR A 155 -1.21 2.10 -2.30
N ASN A 156 -0.51 2.80 -3.20
CA ASN A 156 0.40 2.19 -4.17
C ASN A 156 1.60 3.09 -4.46
N PRO A 157 2.78 2.56 -4.87
CA PRO A 157 3.87 3.36 -5.41
C PRO A 157 3.44 4.21 -6.60
N VAL A 158 4.09 5.34 -6.80
CA VAL A 158 4.01 6.04 -8.08
C VAL A 158 4.54 5.10 -9.16
N MET A 159 3.75 4.83 -10.20
CA MET A 159 4.15 4.00 -11.32
C MET A 159 4.82 4.86 -12.38
N LYS A 160 5.84 4.31 -13.05
CA LYS A 160 6.47 4.93 -14.21
C LYS A 160 6.12 4.14 -15.46
N LEU A 161 5.48 4.80 -16.42
CA LEU A 161 5.16 4.21 -17.73
C LEU A 161 6.38 4.20 -18.65
N GLN A 162 6.29 3.46 -19.75
CA GLN A 162 7.39 3.32 -20.72
C GLN A 162 7.82 4.66 -21.37
N ASP A 163 6.87 5.59 -21.57
CA ASP A 163 7.14 6.92 -22.11
C ASP A 163 7.73 7.90 -21.07
N GLY A 164 7.91 7.43 -19.82
CA GLY A 164 8.40 8.21 -18.70
C GLY A 164 7.32 8.94 -17.91
N THR A 165 6.06 8.89 -18.33
CA THR A 165 4.93 9.43 -17.57
C THR A 165 4.82 8.73 -16.21
N LEU A 166 4.64 9.51 -15.16
CA LEU A 166 4.37 9.00 -13.83
C LEU A 166 2.86 8.97 -13.57
N LEU A 167 2.40 7.91 -12.91
CA LEU A 167 1.02 7.78 -12.44
C LEU A 167 0.98 7.54 -10.94
N THR A 168 0.16 8.29 -10.21
CA THR A 168 -0.14 8.01 -8.80
C THR A 168 -1.61 7.66 -8.64
N SER A 169 -1.91 6.58 -7.90
CA SER A 169 -3.28 6.21 -7.55
C SER A 169 -3.65 6.79 -6.19
N ILE A 170 -4.83 7.38 -6.12
CA ILE A 170 -5.35 8.04 -4.93
C ILE A 170 -6.77 7.56 -4.69
N GLU A 171 -7.09 7.26 -3.45
CA GLU A 171 -8.47 7.01 -3.02
C GLU A 171 -9.01 8.24 -2.30
N ASN A 172 -10.26 8.60 -2.60
CA ASN A 172 -10.92 9.69 -1.93
C ASN A 172 -11.46 9.26 -0.55
N ASN A 173 -11.50 10.21 0.37
CA ASN A 173 -12.14 10.02 1.68
C ASN A 173 -13.03 11.21 2.03
N LYS A 174 -13.91 11.01 3.00
CA LYS A 174 -14.70 12.07 3.61
C LYS A 174 -13.85 12.85 4.60
N HIS A 175 -14.12 14.15 4.72
CA HIS A 175 -13.57 14.94 5.82
C HIS A 175 -14.06 14.43 7.18
N TYR A 176 -13.27 14.64 8.22
CA TYR A 176 -13.44 14.03 9.55
C TYR A 176 -14.84 14.14 10.15
N LEU A 177 -15.54 15.26 9.92
CA LEU A 177 -16.88 15.54 10.45
C LEU A 177 -17.99 15.48 9.37
N ASP A 178 -17.66 15.06 8.16
CA ASP A 178 -18.63 14.97 7.06
C ASP A 178 -19.57 13.79 7.28
N LYS A 179 -20.87 14.05 7.37
CA LYS A 179 -21.95 13.07 7.54
C LYS A 179 -22.64 12.68 6.24
N SER A 180 -22.20 13.21 5.10
CA SER A 180 -22.76 12.84 3.80
C SER A 180 -22.49 11.37 3.47
N LYS A 181 -23.26 10.82 2.53
CA LYS A 181 -23.00 9.46 2.02
C LYS A 181 -21.63 9.43 1.34
N TRP A 182 -20.78 8.48 1.72
CA TRP A 182 -19.51 8.31 1.06
C TRP A 182 -19.70 7.67 -0.33
N LYS A 183 -19.18 8.33 -1.34
CA LYS A 183 -19.04 7.79 -2.70
C LYS A 183 -17.56 7.55 -2.94
N GLN A 184 -17.11 6.39 -2.44
CA GLN A 184 -15.70 6.01 -2.55
C GLN A 184 -15.30 5.78 -4.00
N LYS A 185 -14.16 6.32 -4.38
CA LYS A 185 -13.56 6.16 -5.71
C LYS A 185 -12.03 6.12 -5.59
N ALA A 186 -11.40 5.43 -6.52
CA ALA A 186 -9.98 5.50 -6.77
C ALA A 186 -9.74 6.23 -8.10
N VAL A 187 -8.80 7.15 -8.10
CA VAL A 187 -8.41 7.96 -9.26
C VAL A 187 -6.93 7.87 -9.51
N PHE A 188 -6.52 8.14 -10.74
CA PHE A 188 -5.13 8.41 -11.08
C PHE A 188 -4.89 9.88 -11.36
N LEU A 189 -3.68 10.33 -11.06
CA LEU A 189 -3.11 11.58 -11.55
C LEU A 189 -1.85 11.23 -12.32
N SER A 190 -1.57 11.95 -13.40
CA SER A 190 -0.38 11.77 -14.23
C SER A 190 0.56 12.97 -14.15
N SER A 191 1.85 12.70 -14.31
CA SER A 191 2.91 13.73 -14.38
C SER A 191 3.88 13.36 -15.49
N THR A 192 4.24 14.37 -16.33
CA THR A 192 5.24 14.24 -17.39
C THR A 192 6.55 14.98 -17.08
N ASP A 193 6.67 15.52 -15.86
CA ASP A 193 7.80 16.35 -15.43
C ASP A 193 8.46 15.83 -14.14
N ASN A 194 8.48 14.52 -13.98
CA ASN A 194 9.06 13.81 -12.82
C ASN A 194 8.38 14.18 -11.48
N GLY A 195 7.05 14.32 -11.47
CA GLY A 195 6.27 14.56 -10.27
C GLY A 195 6.31 15.99 -9.73
N LYS A 196 6.70 16.97 -10.55
CA LYS A 196 6.65 18.39 -10.17
C LYS A 196 5.23 18.94 -10.30
N ASN A 197 4.56 18.61 -11.40
CA ASN A 197 3.16 18.96 -11.64
C ASN A 197 2.35 17.71 -11.95
N TRP A 198 1.09 17.71 -11.57
CA TRP A 198 0.16 16.59 -11.73
C TRP A 198 -1.10 17.03 -12.46
N SER A 199 -1.66 16.13 -13.26
CA SER A 199 -2.92 16.36 -13.98
C SER A 199 -4.10 16.46 -13.02
N SER A 200 -5.26 16.88 -13.55
CA SER A 200 -6.55 16.63 -12.89
C SER A 200 -6.74 15.11 -12.69
N PRO A 201 -7.44 14.68 -11.63
CA PRO A 201 -7.74 13.27 -11.40
C PRO A 201 -8.61 12.68 -12.51
N PHE A 202 -8.36 11.41 -12.89
CA PHE A 202 -9.21 10.62 -13.77
C PHE A 202 -9.55 9.28 -13.13
N LEU A 203 -10.76 8.78 -13.38
CA LEU A 203 -11.34 7.65 -12.66
C LEU A 203 -10.63 6.35 -13.00
N ALA A 204 -10.16 5.61 -11.98
CA ALA A 204 -9.64 4.24 -12.09
C ALA A 204 -10.70 3.19 -11.69
N ALA A 205 -11.37 3.42 -10.57
CA ALA A 205 -12.44 2.56 -10.08
C ALA A 205 -13.41 3.38 -9.21
N GLY A 206 -14.70 3.14 -9.38
CA GLY A 206 -15.74 3.82 -8.62
C GLY A 206 -17.11 3.33 -9.00
N ASP A 207 -18.09 3.69 -8.19
CA ASP A 207 -19.50 3.42 -8.41
C ASP A 207 -20.25 4.74 -8.23
N GLU A 208 -20.98 5.17 -9.26
CA GLU A 208 -21.72 6.44 -9.26
C GLU A 208 -22.75 6.54 -8.14
N GLU A 209 -23.35 5.41 -7.74
CA GLU A 209 -24.30 5.34 -6.64
C GLU A 209 -23.60 5.24 -5.26
N GLY A 210 -22.28 5.03 -5.23
CA GLY A 210 -21.50 4.83 -4.00
C GLY A 210 -21.90 3.56 -3.27
N ARG A 211 -22.19 2.47 -4.00
CA ARG A 211 -22.49 1.17 -3.44
C ARG A 211 -21.24 0.30 -3.35
N ILE A 212 -20.45 0.25 -4.44
CA ILE A 212 -19.26 -0.60 -4.49
C ILE A 212 -18.02 0.24 -4.20
N PHE A 213 -17.35 -0.09 -3.11
CA PHE A 213 -16.09 0.52 -2.72
C PHE A 213 -14.92 -0.31 -3.23
N ASN A 214 -13.85 0.37 -3.64
CA ASN A 214 -12.64 -0.22 -4.21
C ASN A 214 -11.43 0.25 -3.39
N TRP A 215 -11.28 -0.32 -2.20
CA TRP A 215 -10.23 0.06 -1.26
C TRP A 215 -8.88 -0.61 -1.52
N ASP A 216 -7.84 -0.03 -0.93
CA ASP A 216 -6.46 -0.52 -1.02
C ASP A 216 -6.09 -0.91 -2.45
N LEU A 217 -6.46 -0.04 -3.40
CA LEU A 217 -6.21 -0.27 -4.82
C LEU A 217 -4.71 -0.41 -5.06
N ARG A 218 -4.29 -1.63 -5.40
CA ARG A 218 -2.92 -1.95 -5.77
C ARG A 218 -2.79 -1.97 -7.27
N SER A 219 -1.68 -1.47 -7.79
CA SER A 219 -1.48 -1.35 -9.24
C SER A 219 -0.09 -1.78 -9.65
N GLY A 220 0.03 -2.29 -10.87
CA GLY A 220 1.31 -2.59 -11.50
C GLY A 220 1.22 -2.36 -13.01
N VAL A 221 2.37 -2.12 -13.63
CA VAL A 221 2.51 -1.94 -15.09
C VAL A 221 3.34 -3.08 -15.63
N ASP A 222 2.82 -3.81 -16.61
CA ASP A 222 3.57 -4.87 -17.26
C ASP A 222 4.58 -4.33 -18.32
N LYS A 223 5.37 -5.23 -18.87
CA LYS A 223 6.38 -4.90 -19.90
C LYS A 223 5.76 -4.33 -21.20
N ASP A 224 4.48 -4.55 -21.44
CA ASP A 224 3.76 -4.10 -22.63
C ASP A 224 3.04 -2.76 -22.38
N GLY A 225 3.16 -2.22 -21.16
CA GLY A 225 2.58 -0.95 -20.74
C GLY A 225 1.14 -1.05 -20.25
N HIS A 226 0.59 -2.27 -20.11
CA HIS A 226 -0.72 -2.45 -19.54
C HIS A 226 -0.69 -2.22 -18.02
N ILE A 227 -1.65 -1.47 -17.52
CA ILE A 227 -1.83 -1.22 -16.09
C ILE A 227 -2.89 -2.19 -15.58
N SER A 228 -2.59 -2.89 -14.50
CA SER A 228 -3.58 -3.68 -13.77
C SER A 228 -3.80 -3.12 -12.39
N THR A 229 -5.07 -3.07 -11.96
CA THR A 229 -5.47 -2.69 -10.60
C THR A 229 -6.14 -3.85 -9.90
N PHE A 230 -5.94 -3.94 -8.57
CA PHE A 230 -6.52 -4.95 -7.69
C PHE A 230 -7.11 -4.24 -6.49
N SER A 231 -8.43 -4.34 -6.32
CA SER A 231 -9.16 -3.64 -5.26
C SER A 231 -9.63 -4.62 -4.19
N TRP A 232 -9.50 -4.23 -2.93
CA TRP A 232 -10.27 -4.80 -1.85
C TRP A 232 -11.70 -4.27 -1.95
N THR A 233 -12.62 -5.11 -2.40
CA THR A 233 -13.94 -4.66 -2.83
C THR A 233 -14.98 -4.88 -1.72
N TYR A 234 -15.82 -3.86 -1.49
CA TYR A 234 -16.87 -3.88 -0.48
C TYR A 234 -18.22 -3.41 -1.06
N ASP A 235 -19.30 -4.15 -0.81
CA ASP A 235 -20.68 -3.76 -1.15
C ASP A 235 -21.31 -3.07 0.06
N SER A 236 -21.38 -1.75 0.06
CA SER A 236 -21.89 -0.96 1.18
C SER A 236 -23.39 -1.15 1.44
N LEU A 237 -24.16 -1.57 0.43
CA LEU A 237 -25.59 -1.87 0.61
C LEU A 237 -25.84 -3.22 1.31
N LYS A 238 -24.93 -4.17 1.06
CA LYS A 238 -25.00 -5.51 1.68
C LYS A 238 -24.12 -5.63 2.90
N GLU A 239 -23.36 -4.57 3.23
CA GLU A 239 -22.37 -4.55 4.31
C GLU A 239 -21.42 -5.75 4.26
N LYS A 240 -20.92 -6.07 3.04
CA LYS A 240 -20.16 -7.29 2.81
C LYS A 240 -18.92 -7.07 1.95
N PHE A 241 -17.79 -7.62 2.41
CA PHE A 241 -16.61 -7.75 1.56
C PHE A 241 -16.85 -8.75 0.43
N LEU A 242 -16.43 -8.37 -0.76
CA LEU A 242 -16.43 -9.18 -1.96
C LEU A 242 -15.01 -9.73 -2.20
N ASN A 243 -14.86 -10.52 -3.26
CA ASN A 243 -13.53 -10.93 -3.71
C ASN A 243 -12.73 -9.74 -4.26
N ILE A 244 -11.43 -9.93 -4.44
CA ILE A 244 -10.57 -8.96 -5.13
C ILE A 244 -11.10 -8.79 -6.55
N HIS A 245 -11.30 -7.53 -6.97
CA HIS A 245 -11.64 -7.18 -8.34
C HIS A 245 -10.41 -6.64 -9.06
N GLN A 246 -10.15 -7.20 -10.25
CA GLN A 246 -9.10 -6.74 -11.17
C GLN A 246 -9.72 -5.90 -12.29
N ARG A 247 -9.03 -4.82 -12.68
CA ARG A 247 -9.28 -4.07 -13.92
C ARG A 247 -7.97 -3.89 -14.67
N ILE A 248 -8.05 -3.80 -16.00
CA ILE A 248 -6.88 -3.61 -16.86
C ILE A 248 -7.13 -2.41 -17.76
N SER A 249 -6.11 -1.58 -17.92
CA SER A 249 -6.02 -0.48 -18.88
C SER A 249 -4.86 -0.71 -19.82
N SER A 250 -5.06 -0.41 -21.12
CA SER A 250 -4.03 -0.46 -22.17
C SER A 250 -3.72 0.92 -22.76
N ASP A 251 -4.24 1.99 -22.18
CA ASP A 251 -4.14 3.37 -22.69
C ASP A 251 -3.66 4.36 -21.62
N GLY A 252 -2.77 3.90 -20.74
CA GLY A 252 -2.22 4.76 -19.68
C GLY A 252 -3.21 5.11 -18.56
N GLY A 253 -4.25 4.28 -18.36
CA GLY A 253 -5.24 4.46 -17.30
C GLY A 253 -6.44 5.32 -17.69
N GLN A 254 -6.56 5.72 -18.97
CA GLN A 254 -7.67 6.55 -19.44
C GLN A 254 -8.99 5.77 -19.51
N THR A 255 -8.92 4.51 -19.93
CA THR A 255 -10.07 3.59 -19.92
C THR A 255 -9.72 2.27 -19.26
N TRP A 256 -10.73 1.61 -18.74
CA TRP A 256 -10.57 0.39 -17.94
C TRP A 256 -11.53 -0.71 -18.37
N SER A 257 -11.07 -1.95 -18.30
CA SER A 257 -11.95 -3.11 -18.45
C SER A 257 -13.05 -3.13 -17.37
N LEU A 258 -14.11 -3.90 -17.62
CA LEU A 258 -15.04 -4.26 -16.55
C LEU A 258 -14.31 -4.98 -15.42
N PRO A 259 -14.78 -4.85 -14.16
CA PRO A 259 -14.14 -5.52 -13.03
C PRO A 259 -14.25 -7.04 -13.18
N LYS A 260 -13.10 -7.73 -13.12
CA LYS A 260 -13.00 -9.18 -13.08
C LYS A 260 -12.90 -9.63 -11.64
N ASP A 261 -13.86 -10.45 -11.19
CA ASP A 261 -13.82 -11.11 -9.88
C ASP A 261 -12.77 -12.24 -9.90
N LEU A 262 -11.73 -12.14 -9.06
CA LEU A 262 -10.62 -13.11 -9.01
C LEU A 262 -10.97 -14.39 -8.25
N LYS A 263 -12.17 -14.49 -7.63
CA LYS A 263 -12.64 -15.64 -6.88
C LYS A 263 -11.85 -15.94 -5.59
N PHE A 264 -11.07 -15.00 -5.11
CA PHE A 264 -10.43 -15.03 -3.80
C PHE A 264 -10.45 -13.63 -3.16
N ALA A 265 -10.45 -13.58 -1.86
CA ALA A 265 -10.59 -12.39 -1.01
C ALA A 265 -9.41 -12.34 -0.04
N ASP A 266 -9.12 -11.24 0.57
CA ASP A 266 -9.76 -9.94 0.65
C ASP A 266 -8.87 -8.84 0.07
N GLN A 267 -7.75 -8.51 0.77
CA GLN A 267 -6.88 -7.38 0.51
C GLN A 267 -5.65 -7.83 -0.28
N ALA A 268 -5.49 -7.29 -1.50
CA ALA A 268 -4.36 -7.59 -2.37
C ALA A 268 -3.06 -6.91 -1.92
N SER A 269 -1.91 -7.52 -2.28
CA SER A 269 -0.59 -6.87 -2.25
C SER A 269 -0.40 -5.96 -3.47
N HIS A 270 0.67 -5.14 -3.44
CA HIS A 270 1.33 -4.72 -4.66
C HIS A 270 1.67 -5.98 -5.50
N PRO A 271 1.37 -6.02 -6.81
CA PRO A 271 1.64 -7.19 -7.63
C PRO A 271 3.13 -7.29 -7.98
N ALA A 272 3.72 -8.48 -7.84
CA ALA A 272 5.06 -8.75 -8.33
C ALA A 272 5.00 -9.15 -9.81
N LEU A 273 5.51 -8.29 -10.68
CA LEU A 273 5.56 -8.49 -12.12
C LEU A 273 6.94 -9.03 -12.52
N LEU A 274 6.98 -10.17 -13.18
CA LEU A 274 8.22 -10.82 -13.60
C LEU A 274 8.58 -10.45 -15.05
N GLN A 275 9.85 -10.61 -15.39
CA GLN A 275 10.37 -10.28 -16.71
C GLN A 275 9.75 -11.10 -17.86
N ASP A 276 9.31 -12.33 -17.57
CA ASP A 276 8.61 -13.19 -18.54
C ASP A 276 7.15 -12.79 -18.77
N GLY A 277 6.66 -11.80 -18.02
CA GLY A 277 5.28 -11.29 -18.06
C GLY A 277 4.35 -11.99 -17.08
N SER A 278 4.82 -12.99 -16.34
CA SER A 278 4.03 -13.60 -15.26
C SER A 278 3.89 -12.67 -14.07
N ILE A 279 2.89 -12.93 -13.25
CA ILE A 279 2.54 -12.08 -12.09
C ILE A 279 2.28 -12.95 -10.86
N VAL A 280 2.85 -12.57 -9.73
CA VAL A 280 2.50 -13.10 -8.43
C VAL A 280 1.72 -12.06 -7.64
N LEU A 281 0.52 -12.43 -7.19
CA LEU A 281 -0.29 -11.64 -6.29
C LEU A 281 -0.38 -12.33 -4.95
N ALA A 282 0.04 -11.65 -3.89
CA ALA A 282 -0.25 -12.05 -2.53
C ALA A 282 -1.54 -11.37 -2.04
N TRP A 283 -2.22 -11.98 -1.10
CA TRP A 283 -3.41 -11.38 -0.50
C TRP A 283 -3.62 -11.86 0.93
N VAL A 284 -4.38 -11.08 1.68
CA VAL A 284 -4.85 -11.44 3.03
C VAL A 284 -6.25 -12.02 2.92
N ASP A 285 -6.44 -13.24 3.39
CA ASP A 285 -7.75 -13.84 3.64
C ASP A 285 -8.08 -13.68 5.13
N ARG A 286 -8.78 -12.59 5.48
CA ARG A 286 -9.05 -12.21 6.87
C ARG A 286 -10.17 -12.99 7.50
N PHE A 287 -11.25 -13.19 6.72
CA PHE A 287 -12.53 -13.60 7.28
C PHE A 287 -12.78 -15.10 7.18
N LYS A 288 -12.00 -15.84 6.38
CA LYS A 288 -12.15 -17.28 6.22
C LYS A 288 -11.00 -18.06 6.83
N SER A 289 -9.82 -17.97 6.21
CA SER A 289 -8.68 -18.80 6.63
C SER A 289 -7.70 -18.08 7.56
N GLN A 290 -7.81 -16.78 7.72
CA GLN A 290 -6.91 -15.94 8.52
C GLN A 290 -5.43 -16.15 8.12
N THR A 291 -5.17 -16.06 6.82
CA THR A 291 -3.88 -16.34 6.22
C THR A 291 -3.43 -15.21 5.30
N ILE A 292 -2.13 -15.19 5.01
CA ILE A 292 -1.59 -14.50 3.82
C ILE A 292 -1.20 -15.59 2.85
N LYS A 293 -1.70 -15.49 1.62
CA LYS A 293 -1.45 -16.43 0.53
C LYS A 293 -0.90 -15.74 -0.69
N ALA A 294 -0.37 -16.51 -1.64
CA ALA A 294 0.02 -16.00 -2.96
C ALA A 294 -0.33 -17.00 -4.06
N ARG A 295 -0.59 -16.49 -5.26
CA ARG A 295 -0.77 -17.25 -6.51
C ARG A 295 -0.02 -16.62 -7.66
N LEU A 296 0.28 -17.45 -8.65
CA LEU A 296 0.89 -17.09 -9.92
C LEU A 296 -0.17 -17.03 -11.01
N ALA A 297 -0.09 -16.03 -11.90
CA ALA A 297 -0.76 -16.02 -13.18
C ALA A 297 0.28 -15.87 -14.31
N LYS A 298 -0.01 -16.43 -15.49
CA LYS A 298 0.90 -16.40 -16.62
C LYS A 298 1.13 -14.99 -17.19
N ASN A 299 0.14 -14.13 -17.07
CA ASN A 299 0.18 -12.71 -17.44
C ASN A 299 -1.03 -11.98 -16.82
N LEU A 300 -1.14 -10.68 -17.01
CA LEU A 300 -2.23 -9.86 -16.45
C LEU A 300 -3.64 -10.27 -16.90
N HIS A 301 -3.78 -10.88 -18.07
CA HIS A 301 -5.07 -11.29 -18.63
C HIS A 301 -5.49 -12.72 -18.24
N SER A 302 -4.54 -13.53 -17.75
CA SER A 302 -4.77 -14.92 -17.35
C SER A 302 -5.46 -15.02 -15.98
N ASP A 303 -6.09 -16.16 -15.71
CA ASP A 303 -6.53 -16.48 -14.36
C ASP A 303 -5.34 -16.88 -13.49
N PHE A 304 -5.46 -16.59 -12.19
CA PHE A 304 -4.48 -17.04 -11.21
C PHE A 304 -4.62 -18.57 -11.00
N ASP A 305 -3.51 -19.29 -11.14
CA ASP A 305 -3.48 -20.74 -11.05
C ASP A 305 -3.66 -21.22 -9.60
N TYR A 306 -4.74 -21.94 -9.35
CA TYR A 306 -5.03 -22.53 -8.04
C TYR A 306 -3.99 -23.55 -7.59
N SER A 307 -3.35 -24.27 -8.52
CA SER A 307 -2.30 -25.24 -8.20
C SER A 307 -1.00 -24.57 -7.72
N SER A 308 -0.83 -23.28 -8.01
CA SER A 308 0.32 -22.49 -7.56
C SER A 308 0.14 -21.89 -6.18
N GLU A 309 -1.05 -22.01 -5.55
CA GLU A 309 -1.33 -21.38 -4.25
C GLU A 309 -0.33 -21.81 -3.17
N ILE A 310 0.19 -20.82 -2.44
CA ILE A 310 1.03 -21.05 -1.28
C ILE A 310 0.56 -20.19 -0.11
N THR A 311 0.57 -20.78 1.10
CA THR A 311 0.34 -20.04 2.34
C THR A 311 1.66 -19.50 2.86
N ILE A 312 1.74 -18.16 3.00
CA ILE A 312 2.92 -17.42 3.47
C ILE A 312 2.89 -17.26 4.99
N PHE A 313 1.71 -16.97 5.52
CA PHE A 313 1.48 -16.79 6.95
C PHE A 313 0.11 -17.34 7.33
N SER A 314 0.01 -17.92 8.53
CA SER A 314 -1.26 -18.38 9.12
C SER A 314 -1.33 -17.93 10.57
N GLN A 315 -2.44 -17.30 10.93
CA GLN A 315 -2.72 -16.97 12.32
C GLN A 315 -3.28 -18.21 13.02
N ASN A 316 -2.61 -18.66 14.08
CA ASN A 316 -3.02 -19.87 14.81
C ASN A 316 -4.12 -19.61 15.84
N ILE A 317 -4.61 -18.39 15.99
CA ILE A 317 -5.62 -18.00 16.98
C ILE A 317 -6.85 -17.53 16.21
N VAL A 318 -7.95 -18.24 16.39
CA VAL A 318 -9.26 -17.83 15.85
C VAL A 318 -9.79 -16.69 16.72
N GLU A 319 -9.57 -15.45 16.31
CA GLU A 319 -10.30 -14.30 16.85
C GLU A 319 -11.67 -14.29 16.18
N ASN A 320 -12.75 -14.33 16.98
CA ASN A 320 -14.12 -14.17 16.47
C ASN A 320 -14.27 -12.73 15.95
N ASN A 321 -14.17 -12.55 14.65
CA ASN A 321 -14.53 -11.30 13.99
C ASN A 321 -16.06 -11.16 14.09
N LYS A 322 -16.52 -10.18 14.86
CA LYS A 322 -17.93 -9.79 14.87
C LYS A 322 -18.27 -9.13 13.54
N ASP A 323 -19.54 -9.24 13.13
CA ASP A 323 -20.11 -8.43 12.05
C ASP A 323 -20.13 -6.96 12.51
N ASN A 324 -19.10 -6.22 12.19
CA ASN A 324 -18.97 -4.80 12.54
C ASN A 324 -19.50 -3.94 11.37
N ASN A 325 -20.15 -2.83 11.69
CA ASN A 325 -20.51 -1.83 10.69
C ASN A 325 -19.25 -1.18 10.08
N LEU A 326 -19.41 -0.44 8.98
CA LEU A 326 -18.30 0.13 8.23
C LEU A 326 -17.41 1.06 9.08
N GLY A 327 -18.02 1.92 9.92
CA GLY A 327 -17.29 2.85 10.79
C GLY A 327 -16.47 2.11 11.85
N GLU A 328 -17.05 1.08 12.46
CA GLU A 328 -16.34 0.19 13.40
C GLU A 328 -15.19 -0.54 12.69
N LEU A 329 -15.42 -1.04 11.48
CA LEU A 329 -14.39 -1.73 10.71
C LEU A 329 -13.21 -0.83 10.37
N LEU A 330 -13.45 0.43 9.98
CA LEU A 330 -12.40 1.40 9.70
C LEU A 330 -11.61 1.78 10.96
N ALA A 331 -12.30 1.95 12.10
CA ALA A 331 -11.67 2.16 13.39
C ALA A 331 -10.95 0.91 13.89
N ASP A 332 -11.53 -0.26 13.65
CA ASP A 332 -10.99 -1.57 14.03
C ASP A 332 -9.80 -2.04 13.17
N MET A 333 -9.39 -1.29 12.13
CA MET A 333 -8.12 -1.58 11.44
C MET A 333 -6.94 -1.71 12.43
N GLY A 334 -7.09 -1.11 13.62
CA GLY A 334 -6.17 -1.29 14.76
C GLY A 334 -6.08 -2.70 15.33
N ILE A 335 -7.15 -3.53 15.23
CA ILE A 335 -7.17 -4.86 15.85
C ILE A 335 -6.54 -5.97 15.00
N TRP A 336 -6.39 -5.78 13.69
CA TRP A 336 -5.82 -6.82 12.84
C TRP A 336 -4.34 -7.06 13.12
N ASN A 337 -4.05 -8.30 13.49
CA ASN A 337 -2.71 -8.71 13.96
C ASN A 337 -1.77 -9.11 12.83
N PHE A 338 -2.22 -9.13 11.57
CA PHE A 338 -1.41 -9.42 10.38
C PHE A 338 -2.01 -8.76 9.14
N GLY A 339 -1.19 -8.51 8.12
CA GLY A 339 -1.72 -7.99 6.86
C GLY A 339 -0.75 -7.12 6.06
N LEU A 340 -1.34 -6.33 5.14
CA LEU A 340 -0.70 -5.41 4.22
C LEU A 340 0.52 -6.04 3.51
N PRO A 341 0.34 -7.18 2.80
CA PRO A 341 1.43 -7.75 2.04
C PRO A 341 1.88 -6.77 0.94
N PHE A 342 3.18 -6.71 0.73
CA PHE A 342 3.80 -5.98 -0.38
C PHE A 342 4.75 -6.93 -1.08
N ALA A 343 4.52 -7.20 -2.36
CA ALA A 343 5.30 -8.15 -3.14
C ALA A 343 6.01 -7.45 -4.30
N ASP A 344 7.21 -7.91 -4.63
CA ASP A 344 7.90 -7.51 -5.85
C ASP A 344 8.89 -8.59 -6.28
N ALA A 345 9.29 -8.56 -7.57
CA ALA A 345 10.24 -9.50 -8.15
C ALA A 345 11.68 -9.06 -7.87
N LEU A 346 12.53 -10.02 -7.51
CA LEU A 346 13.96 -9.83 -7.32
C LEU A 346 14.72 -10.04 -8.65
N PRO A 347 15.94 -9.53 -8.79
CA PRO A 347 16.78 -9.74 -9.98
C PRO A 347 17.01 -11.23 -10.32
N SER A 348 17.03 -12.11 -9.32
CA SER A 348 17.12 -13.56 -9.47
C SER A 348 15.87 -14.22 -10.04
N GLY A 349 14.77 -13.48 -10.25
CA GLY A 349 13.46 -14.02 -10.62
C GLY A 349 12.66 -14.60 -9.45
N LYS A 350 13.20 -14.53 -8.22
CA LYS A 350 12.46 -14.85 -7.00
C LYS A 350 11.49 -13.71 -6.64
N ILE A 351 10.55 -14.00 -5.74
CA ILE A 351 9.61 -13.01 -5.22
C ILE A 351 9.92 -12.73 -3.75
N LEU A 352 10.01 -11.46 -3.40
CA LEU A 352 10.09 -11.02 -2.01
C LEU A 352 8.72 -10.45 -1.59
N ILE A 353 8.23 -10.88 -0.44
CA ILE A 353 6.94 -10.44 0.11
C ILE A 353 7.16 -9.97 1.53
N PHE A 354 6.83 -8.70 1.80
CA PHE A 354 6.76 -8.14 3.14
C PHE A 354 5.35 -8.22 3.69
N TYR A 355 5.20 -8.39 4.99
CA TYR A 355 3.93 -8.31 5.70
C TYR A 355 4.17 -8.05 7.19
N TYR A 356 3.21 -7.42 7.86
CA TYR A 356 3.27 -7.33 9.31
C TYR A 356 2.52 -8.49 9.95
N ALA A 357 3.03 -8.97 11.10
CA ALA A 357 2.34 -9.94 11.94
C ALA A 357 2.78 -9.84 13.40
N GLY A 358 1.87 -10.19 14.32
CA GLY A 358 2.15 -10.14 15.74
C GLY A 358 0.92 -10.20 16.62
N SER A 359 0.85 -9.30 17.60
CA SER A 359 -0.29 -9.10 18.51
C SER A 359 -0.67 -7.63 18.57
N LYS A 360 -1.78 -7.31 19.23
CA LYS A 360 -2.24 -5.92 19.42
C LYS A 360 -1.14 -4.98 19.97
N ASN A 361 -0.27 -5.49 20.86
CA ASN A 361 0.75 -4.70 21.55
C ASN A 361 2.15 -4.85 20.97
N GLN A 362 2.33 -5.72 19.98
CA GLN A 362 3.63 -5.97 19.36
C GLN A 362 3.46 -6.52 17.96
N MET A 363 3.91 -5.78 16.96
CA MET A 363 3.91 -6.23 15.55
C MET A 363 5.29 -6.11 14.95
N ASN A 364 5.77 -7.21 14.40
CA ASN A 364 6.99 -7.26 13.62
C ASN A 364 6.70 -7.08 12.13
N LEU A 365 7.70 -6.59 11.42
CA LEU A 365 7.72 -6.64 9.95
C LEU A 365 8.45 -7.90 9.52
N HIS A 366 7.71 -8.81 8.91
CA HIS A 366 8.22 -10.08 8.37
C HIS A 366 8.45 -9.98 6.86
N TRP A 367 9.30 -10.87 6.35
CA TRP A 367 9.45 -11.10 4.94
C TRP A 367 9.50 -12.60 4.62
N SER A 368 9.07 -12.94 3.41
CA SER A 368 9.18 -14.28 2.84
C SER A 368 9.70 -14.17 1.41
N ARG A 369 10.68 -15.01 1.05
CA ARG A 369 11.20 -15.11 -0.30
C ARG A 369 10.72 -16.41 -0.93
N LEU A 370 10.13 -16.29 -2.13
CA LEU A 370 9.55 -17.41 -2.87
C LEU A 370 10.36 -17.70 -4.12
N THR A 371 10.45 -18.99 -4.47
CA THR A 371 10.81 -19.47 -5.80
C THR A 371 9.54 -19.90 -6.55
N ILE A 372 9.49 -19.62 -7.84
CA ILE A 372 8.41 -20.05 -8.74
C ILE A 372 8.62 -21.49 -9.19
#